data_42d872354be2a0da816b00dae2e6e9ac
#
_entry.id   42d872354be2a0da816b00dae2e6e9ac
#
_cell.length_a   1.000
_cell.length_b   1.000
_cell.length_c   1.000
_cell.angle_alpha   90.00
_cell.angle_beta   90.00
_cell.angle_gamma   90.00
#
_symmetry.space_group_name_H-M   'P 1'
#
loop_
_entity.id
_entity.type
_entity.pdbx_description
1 polymer ?
#
loop_
_entity_poly.entity_id
_entity_poly.type
_entity_poly.pdbx_seq_one_letter_code
_entity_poly.pdbx_strand_id
1 'polypeptide(L)'
;MSATTAVEMPEIGATGLTPKEVVQRIESGQSNAVKTSSSRSVQDIVRANVFTLFNGIIFAAMVLVLITGSWRDAVFGFVIIINTGIGIVTELRAKRTLDRLSILVASDFLVHRDGRDVEVPHNEIVLDDLLWIRAGEQVPADGQIIQTWGLELDESMLTGESRTVRHKVGEQVYSGATAVSGM
;
A
#
# COMPACT_ATOMS: atom_id res chain seq x y z
N MET A 1 20.56 -35.15 -13.29
CA MET A 1 19.32 -35.54 -12.63
C MET A 1 19.28 -34.72 -11.33
N SER A 2 18.59 -33.59 -11.38
CA SER A 2 18.49 -32.69 -10.23
C SER A 2 17.22 -33.08 -9.47
N ALA A 3 17.38 -33.47 -8.22
CA ALA A 3 16.27 -33.80 -7.33
C ALA A 3 15.49 -32.50 -7.06
N THR A 4 14.29 -32.40 -7.60
CA THR A 4 13.31 -31.41 -7.18
C THR A 4 12.98 -31.71 -5.72
N THR A 5 13.50 -30.91 -4.82
CA THR A 5 13.12 -30.97 -3.41
C THR A 5 11.64 -30.59 -3.37
N ALA A 6 10.78 -31.59 -3.16
CA ALA A 6 9.38 -31.32 -2.86
C ALA A 6 9.35 -30.43 -1.61
N VAL A 7 8.88 -29.22 -1.76
CA VAL A 7 8.59 -28.36 -0.62
C VAL A 7 7.47 -29.06 0.13
N GLU A 8 7.78 -29.56 1.32
CA GLU A 8 6.82 -30.16 2.22
C GLU A 8 5.82 -29.06 2.60
N MET A 9 4.59 -29.20 2.07
CA MET A 9 3.53 -28.24 2.34
C MET A 9 3.21 -28.29 3.83
N PRO A 10 3.14 -27.14 4.53
CA PRO A 10 2.66 -27.14 5.89
C PRO A 10 1.25 -27.75 5.90
N GLU A 11 0.97 -28.70 6.79
CA GLU A 11 -0.37 -29.19 7.05
C GLU A 11 -1.18 -28.04 7.66
N ILE A 12 -1.72 -27.19 6.80
CA ILE A 12 -2.70 -26.20 7.21
C ILE A 12 -3.97 -27.00 7.47
N GLY A 13 -4.34 -27.10 8.72
CA GLY A 13 -5.57 -27.81 9.10
C GLY A 13 -6.73 -27.23 8.30
N ALA A 14 -7.64 -28.07 7.83
CA ALA A 14 -8.80 -27.69 7.00
C ALA A 14 -9.68 -26.58 7.63
N THR A 15 -9.43 -26.20 8.87
CA THR A 15 -10.14 -25.18 9.63
C THR A 15 -9.53 -23.78 9.55
N GLY A 16 -8.37 -23.61 8.91
CA GLY A 16 -7.63 -22.34 8.89
C GLY A 16 -7.03 -21.98 10.25
N LEU A 17 -6.45 -20.77 10.34
CA LEU A 17 -5.78 -20.28 11.54
C LEU A 17 -6.77 -19.98 12.67
N THR A 18 -6.39 -20.36 13.90
CA THR A 18 -7.13 -19.97 15.09
C THR A 18 -6.89 -18.49 15.45
N PRO A 19 -7.78 -17.83 16.22
CA PRO A 19 -7.59 -16.44 16.64
C PRO A 19 -6.27 -16.20 17.37
N LYS A 20 -5.78 -17.18 18.14
CA LYS A 20 -4.49 -17.07 18.85
C LYS A 20 -3.31 -17.07 17.90
N GLU A 21 -3.34 -17.90 16.87
CA GLU A 21 -2.29 -17.96 15.85
C GLU A 21 -2.25 -16.68 15.02
N VAL A 22 -3.41 -16.12 14.68
CA VAL A 22 -3.50 -14.82 13.98
C VAL A 22 -2.84 -13.71 14.80
N VAL A 23 -3.16 -13.61 16.10
CA VAL A 23 -2.53 -12.62 16.99
C VAL A 23 -1.01 -12.81 17.06
N GLN A 24 -0.55 -14.04 17.21
CA GLN A 24 0.87 -14.38 17.25
C GLN A 24 1.59 -13.95 15.95
N ARG A 25 0.98 -14.15 14.79
CA ARG A 25 1.55 -13.73 13.50
C ARG A 25 1.61 -12.21 13.36
N ILE A 26 0.58 -11.51 13.81
CA ILE A 26 0.56 -10.04 13.84
C ILE A 26 1.68 -9.50 14.73
N GLU A 27 1.83 -10.04 15.94
CA GLU A 27 2.88 -9.63 16.89
C GLU A 27 4.30 -9.94 16.37
N SER A 28 4.47 -11.02 15.61
CA SER A 28 5.74 -11.37 14.96
C SER A 28 6.01 -10.62 13.65
N GLY A 29 5.12 -9.71 13.24
CA GLY A 29 5.28 -8.91 12.02
C GLY A 29 5.04 -9.71 10.74
N GLN A 30 4.35 -10.84 10.80
CA GLN A 30 3.99 -11.72 9.69
C GLN A 30 2.61 -11.36 9.12
N SER A 31 2.26 -10.10 9.11
CA SER A 31 1.03 -9.58 8.49
C SER A 31 1.36 -8.87 7.19
N ASN A 32 0.38 -8.78 6.30
CA ASN A 32 0.47 -8.06 5.04
C ASN A 32 0.35 -6.52 5.26
N ALA A 33 0.53 -6.07 6.50
CA ALA A 33 0.57 -4.67 6.86
C ALA A 33 1.84 -4.02 6.32
N VAL A 34 1.82 -3.66 5.04
CA VAL A 34 2.84 -2.75 4.50
C VAL A 34 2.64 -1.42 5.21
N LYS A 35 3.67 -0.93 5.89
CA LYS A 35 3.70 0.46 6.35
C LYS A 35 3.71 1.33 5.09
N THR A 36 2.52 1.55 4.54
CA THR A 36 2.33 2.49 3.43
C THR A 36 2.54 3.91 3.97
N SER A 37 3.81 4.25 4.23
CA SER A 37 4.24 5.62 4.45
C SER A 37 4.27 6.40 3.13
N SER A 38 3.46 6.00 2.13
CA SER A 38 3.43 6.67 0.83
C SER A 38 2.82 8.07 0.90
N SER A 39 2.16 8.38 1.99
CA SER A 39 1.56 9.69 2.21
C SER A 39 2.40 10.47 3.21
N ARG A 40 3.12 11.50 2.74
CA ARG A 40 3.87 12.43 3.60
C ARG A 40 2.99 12.91 4.76
N SER A 41 3.56 13.03 5.96
CA SER A 41 2.82 13.61 7.08
C SER A 41 2.51 15.09 6.82
N VAL A 42 1.48 15.62 7.44
CA VAL A 42 1.15 17.06 7.34
C VAL A 42 2.34 17.90 7.80
N GLN A 43 3.07 17.44 8.81
CA GLN A 43 4.27 18.13 9.32
C GLN A 43 5.39 18.16 8.27
N ASP A 44 5.61 17.06 7.56
CA ASP A 44 6.62 17.00 6.49
C ASP A 44 6.25 17.91 5.32
N ILE A 45 4.97 18.00 4.98
CA ILE A 45 4.45 18.91 3.95
C ILE A 45 4.73 20.35 4.35
N VAL A 46 4.36 20.74 5.56
CA VAL A 46 4.61 22.11 6.05
C VAL A 46 6.09 22.41 6.07
N ARG A 47 6.90 21.52 6.62
CA ARG A 47 8.36 21.70 6.71
C ARG A 47 9.00 21.82 5.34
N ALA A 48 8.61 20.99 4.37
CA ALA A 48 9.14 20.99 3.01
C ALA A 48 8.78 22.29 2.26
N ASN A 49 7.61 22.88 2.52
CA ASN A 49 7.18 24.12 1.88
C ASN A 49 7.74 25.38 2.58
N VAL A 50 7.98 25.34 3.89
CA VAL A 50 8.54 26.47 4.63
C VAL A 50 10.06 26.57 4.42
N PHE A 51 10.79 25.46 4.59
CA PHE A 51 12.24 25.43 4.53
C PHE A 51 12.76 25.09 3.12
N THR A 52 12.42 25.94 2.17
CA THR A 52 12.97 25.84 0.82
C THR A 52 14.17 26.77 0.67
N LEU A 53 15.10 26.44 -0.24
CA LEU A 53 16.23 27.31 -0.57
C LEU A 53 15.73 28.69 -1.05
N PHE A 54 14.67 28.72 -1.84
CA PHE A 54 14.04 29.95 -2.34
C PHE A 54 13.55 30.84 -1.18
N ASN A 55 12.80 30.29 -0.23
CA ASN A 55 12.33 31.02 0.95
C ASN A 55 13.50 31.52 1.80
N GLY A 56 14.56 30.73 1.92
CA GLY A 56 15.78 31.11 2.63
C GLY A 56 16.48 32.31 2.00
N ILE A 57 16.61 32.35 0.67
CA ILE A 57 17.23 33.48 -0.06
C ILE A 57 16.38 34.74 0.12
N ILE A 58 15.05 34.65 -0.07
CA ILE A 58 14.19 35.83 0.08
C ILE A 58 14.17 36.32 1.52
N PHE A 59 14.18 35.42 2.50
CA PHE A 59 14.24 35.77 3.91
C PHE A 59 15.53 36.50 4.24
N ALA A 60 16.70 36.01 3.75
CA ALA A 60 17.98 36.67 3.94
C ALA A 60 18.00 38.07 3.29
N ALA A 61 17.45 38.20 2.09
CA ALA A 61 17.33 39.47 1.40
C ALA A 61 16.41 40.44 2.17
N MET A 62 15.30 39.96 2.70
CA MET A 62 14.38 40.76 3.53
C MET A 62 15.08 41.29 4.78
N VAL A 63 15.84 40.44 5.47
CA VAL A 63 16.61 40.84 6.67
C VAL A 63 17.63 41.94 6.32
N LEU A 64 18.32 41.76 5.20
CA LEU A 64 19.31 42.76 4.73
C LEU A 64 18.66 44.11 4.44
N VAL A 65 17.51 44.13 3.78
CA VAL A 65 16.74 45.37 3.50
C VAL A 65 16.25 46.01 4.79
N LEU A 66 15.81 45.24 5.78
CA LEU A 66 15.39 45.77 7.10
C LEU A 66 16.55 46.44 7.85
N ILE A 67 17.75 45.86 7.76
CA ILE A 67 18.99 46.47 8.36
C ILE A 67 19.29 47.82 7.75
N THR A 68 19.01 48.02 6.46
CA THR A 68 19.22 49.33 5.78
C THR A 68 18.14 50.37 6.15
N GLY A 69 17.15 50.00 6.95
CA GLY A 69 16.07 50.89 7.40
C GLY A 69 14.92 51.09 6.43
N SER A 70 14.93 50.38 5.30
CA SER A 70 13.91 50.48 4.24
C SER A 70 12.74 49.50 4.49
N TRP A 71 11.98 49.69 5.58
CA TRP A 71 10.88 48.76 5.95
C TRP A 71 9.78 48.61 4.88
N ARG A 72 9.61 49.68 4.03
CA ARG A 72 8.64 49.66 2.93
C ARG A 72 9.04 48.64 1.84
N ASP A 73 10.32 48.48 1.63
CA ASP A 73 10.87 47.60 0.61
C ASP A 73 10.85 46.14 1.07
N ALA A 74 10.73 45.90 2.40
CA ALA A 74 10.58 44.55 2.95
C ALA A 74 9.22 43.88 2.66
N VAL A 75 8.26 44.62 2.07
CA VAL A 75 6.91 44.10 1.72
C VAL A 75 6.99 42.94 0.76
N PHE A 76 8.06 42.83 -0.05
CA PHE A 76 8.24 41.64 -0.90
C PHE A 76 8.38 40.35 -0.11
N GLY A 77 8.71 40.41 1.19
CA GLY A 77 8.72 39.26 2.08
C GLY A 77 7.34 38.58 2.23
N PHE A 78 6.25 39.29 1.99
CA PHE A 78 4.91 38.69 1.95
C PHE A 78 4.76 37.65 0.84
N VAL A 79 5.59 37.73 -0.22
CA VAL A 79 5.63 36.73 -1.28
C VAL A 79 5.95 35.34 -0.72
N ILE A 80 6.82 35.26 0.29
CA ILE A 80 7.15 33.98 0.97
C ILE A 80 5.89 33.38 1.60
N ILE A 81 5.11 34.20 2.31
CA ILE A 81 3.92 33.76 3.03
C ILE A 81 2.88 33.24 2.04
N ILE A 82 2.62 34.01 0.97
CA ILE A 82 1.64 33.65 -0.05
C ILE A 82 2.07 32.38 -0.78
N ASN A 83 3.33 32.32 -1.23
CA ASN A 83 3.86 31.19 -2.00
C ASN A 83 3.86 29.90 -1.16
N THR A 84 4.34 29.99 0.09
CA THR A 84 4.33 28.87 1.05
C THR A 84 2.90 28.42 1.35
N GLY A 85 1.98 29.35 1.56
CA GLY A 85 0.57 29.04 1.79
C GLY A 85 -0.08 28.32 0.61
N ILE A 86 0.15 28.77 -0.62
CA ILE A 86 -0.33 28.11 -1.84
C ILE A 86 0.26 26.70 -1.94
N GLY A 87 1.57 26.53 -1.71
CA GLY A 87 2.24 25.23 -1.75
C GLY A 87 1.63 24.25 -0.76
N ILE A 88 1.48 24.65 0.50
CA ILE A 88 0.90 23.82 1.56
C ILE A 88 -0.55 23.43 1.21
N VAL A 89 -1.40 24.40 0.80
CA VAL A 89 -2.80 24.12 0.46
C VAL A 89 -2.90 23.16 -0.71
N THR A 90 -2.09 23.35 -1.75
CA THR A 90 -2.10 22.49 -2.94
C THR A 90 -1.70 21.07 -2.60
N GLU A 91 -0.60 20.89 -1.85
CA GLU A 91 -0.10 19.57 -1.46
C GLU A 91 -1.06 18.86 -0.50
N LEU A 92 -1.69 19.58 0.44
CA LEU A 92 -2.72 19.02 1.32
C LEU A 92 -3.98 18.59 0.56
N ARG A 93 -4.39 19.35 -0.47
CA ARG A 93 -5.51 18.96 -1.34
C ARG A 93 -5.18 17.71 -2.13
N ALA A 94 -3.99 17.65 -2.72
CA ALA A 94 -3.52 16.47 -3.44
C ALA A 94 -3.49 15.24 -2.52
N LYS A 95 -2.91 15.37 -1.32
CA LYS A 95 -2.89 14.31 -0.30
C LYS A 95 -4.30 13.81 0.01
N ARG A 96 -5.24 14.70 0.32
CA ARG A 96 -6.63 14.32 0.65
C ARG A 96 -7.33 13.59 -0.50
N THR A 97 -7.03 13.97 -1.74
CA THR A 97 -7.58 13.29 -2.92
C THR A 97 -7.02 11.88 -3.05
N LEU A 98 -5.71 11.71 -2.88
CA LEU A 98 -5.06 10.39 -2.91
C LEU A 98 -5.54 9.50 -1.76
N ASP A 99 -5.65 10.04 -0.54
CA ASP A 99 -6.13 9.29 0.62
C ASP A 99 -7.59 8.80 0.40
N ARG A 100 -8.43 9.59 -0.25
CA ARG A 100 -9.80 9.16 -0.61
C ARG A 100 -9.82 8.05 -1.65
N LEU A 101 -8.93 8.11 -2.64
CA LEU A 101 -8.85 7.07 -3.68
C LEU A 101 -8.32 5.75 -3.09
N SER A 102 -7.38 5.80 -2.16
CA SER A 102 -6.85 4.59 -1.51
C SER A 102 -7.92 3.84 -0.71
N ILE A 103 -8.88 4.54 -0.10
CA ILE A 103 -10.01 3.92 0.60
C ILE A 103 -10.94 3.17 -0.37
N LEU A 104 -11.12 3.69 -1.59
CA LEU A 104 -11.99 3.07 -2.60
C LEU A 104 -11.39 1.79 -3.21
N VAL A 105 -10.08 1.62 -3.13
CA VAL A 105 -9.34 0.44 -3.63
C VAL A 105 -9.11 -0.60 -2.53
N ALA A 106 -9.36 -0.25 -1.27
CA ALA A 106 -9.28 -1.18 -0.15
C ALA A 106 -10.45 -2.19 -0.25
N SER A 107 -10.20 -3.32 -0.89
CA SER A 107 -11.12 -4.46 -0.90
C SER A 107 -10.87 -5.30 0.35
N ASP A 108 -11.96 -5.76 0.98
CA ASP A 108 -11.87 -6.79 1.99
C ASP A 108 -11.72 -8.16 1.29
N PHE A 109 -10.96 -9.04 1.90
CA PHE A 109 -10.68 -10.37 1.38
C PHE A 109 -11.35 -11.43 2.25
N LEU A 110 -11.89 -12.44 1.62
CA LEU A 110 -12.50 -13.56 2.32
C LEU A 110 -11.41 -14.55 2.76
N VAL A 111 -11.25 -14.70 4.07
CA VAL A 111 -10.31 -15.65 4.68
C VAL A 111 -11.06 -16.70 5.43
N HIS A 112 -10.55 -17.94 5.41
CA HIS A 112 -11.09 -19.05 6.20
C HIS A 112 -10.26 -19.21 7.47
N ARG A 113 -10.84 -18.85 8.62
CA ARG A 113 -10.20 -18.94 9.96
C ARG A 113 -11.14 -19.63 10.93
N ASP A 114 -10.62 -20.53 11.75
CA ASP A 114 -11.36 -21.24 12.81
C ASP A 114 -12.68 -21.90 12.29
N GLY A 115 -12.61 -22.48 11.09
CA GLY A 115 -13.73 -23.12 10.42
C GLY A 115 -14.82 -22.19 9.91
N ARG A 116 -14.53 -20.89 9.76
CA ARG A 116 -15.46 -19.87 9.28
C ARG A 116 -14.83 -18.96 8.25
N ASP A 117 -15.64 -18.51 7.31
CA ASP A 117 -15.25 -17.48 6.36
C ASP A 117 -15.50 -16.10 6.96
N VAL A 118 -14.46 -15.28 6.98
CA VAL A 118 -14.45 -13.92 7.56
C VAL A 118 -13.85 -12.96 6.55
N GLU A 119 -14.47 -11.81 6.37
CA GLU A 119 -13.91 -10.73 5.56
C GLU A 119 -12.91 -9.92 6.40
N VAL A 120 -11.69 -9.76 5.88
CA VAL A 120 -10.63 -8.98 6.53
C VAL A 120 -10.01 -8.01 5.53
N PRO A 121 -9.60 -6.82 5.99
CA PRO A 121 -8.89 -5.88 5.14
C PRO A 121 -7.49 -6.43 4.76
N HIS A 122 -6.97 -5.98 3.63
CA HIS A 122 -5.69 -6.41 3.07
C HIS A 122 -4.52 -6.42 4.08
N ASN A 123 -4.47 -5.45 4.97
CA ASN A 123 -3.41 -5.30 5.98
C ASN A 123 -3.54 -6.22 7.19
N GLU A 124 -4.68 -6.90 7.34
CA GLU A 124 -4.94 -7.89 8.40
C GLU A 124 -4.76 -9.34 7.93
N ILE A 125 -4.45 -9.55 6.65
CA ILE A 125 -4.04 -10.86 6.14
C ILE A 125 -2.70 -11.21 6.79
N VAL A 126 -2.58 -12.44 7.28
CA VAL A 126 -1.35 -12.93 7.91
C VAL A 126 -0.77 -14.12 7.15
N LEU A 127 0.48 -14.45 7.42
CA LEU A 127 1.12 -15.63 6.85
C LEU A 127 0.32 -16.89 7.20
N ASP A 128 0.18 -17.80 6.24
CA ASP A 128 -0.58 -19.05 6.30
C ASP A 128 -2.11 -18.88 6.41
N ASP A 129 -2.65 -17.69 6.14
CA ASP A 129 -4.09 -17.55 5.95
C ASP A 129 -4.60 -18.33 4.74
N LEU A 130 -5.76 -18.94 4.88
CA LEU A 130 -6.50 -19.53 3.76
C LEU A 130 -7.39 -18.46 3.13
N LEU A 131 -7.07 -18.10 1.89
CA LEU A 131 -7.76 -17.04 1.15
C LEU A 131 -8.66 -17.63 0.07
N TRP A 132 -9.89 -17.14 -0.02
CA TRP A 132 -10.73 -17.33 -1.17
C TRP A 132 -10.48 -16.23 -2.19
N ILE A 133 -10.08 -16.59 -3.40
CA ILE A 133 -9.91 -15.63 -4.51
C ILE A 133 -11.00 -15.90 -5.54
N ARG A 134 -11.91 -14.95 -5.70
CA ARG A 134 -13.05 -15.03 -6.62
C ARG A 134 -12.77 -14.26 -7.90
N ALA A 135 -13.46 -14.61 -8.97
CA ALA A 135 -13.39 -13.88 -10.23
C ALA A 135 -13.64 -12.37 -10.03
N GLY A 136 -12.76 -11.53 -10.56
CA GLY A 136 -12.74 -10.09 -10.40
C GLY A 136 -11.89 -9.58 -9.22
N GLU A 137 -11.41 -10.47 -8.35
CA GLU A 137 -10.55 -10.10 -7.22
C GLU A 137 -9.07 -10.18 -7.61
N GLN A 138 -8.28 -9.31 -7.00
CA GLN A 138 -6.84 -9.32 -7.12
C GLN A 138 -6.23 -10.16 -6.00
N VAL A 139 -5.21 -10.95 -6.32
CA VAL A 139 -4.45 -11.73 -5.34
C VAL A 139 -3.74 -10.76 -4.38
N PRO A 140 -4.05 -10.80 -3.07
CA PRO A 140 -3.53 -9.80 -2.12
C PRO A 140 -2.11 -10.06 -1.65
N ALA A 141 -1.66 -11.30 -1.67
CA ALA A 141 -0.34 -11.73 -1.22
C ALA A 141 0.12 -12.95 -2.01
N ASP A 142 1.44 -13.15 -2.07
CA ASP A 142 2.00 -14.35 -2.66
C ASP A 142 1.52 -15.59 -1.90
N GLY A 143 1.16 -16.64 -2.63
CA GLY A 143 0.61 -17.84 -2.04
C GLY A 143 0.72 -19.07 -2.91
N GLN A 144 0.16 -20.18 -2.43
CA GLN A 144 0.10 -21.43 -3.15
C GLN A 144 -1.36 -21.90 -3.24
N ILE A 145 -1.75 -22.38 -4.40
CA ILE A 145 -3.09 -22.89 -4.63
C ILE A 145 -3.23 -24.27 -3.96
N ILE A 146 -4.11 -24.35 -3.00
CA ILE A 146 -4.44 -25.63 -2.33
C ILE A 146 -5.69 -26.27 -2.90
N GLN A 147 -6.59 -25.46 -3.48
CA GLN A 147 -7.83 -25.92 -4.13
C GLN A 147 -8.20 -24.94 -5.24
N THR A 148 -8.81 -25.44 -6.32
CA THR A 148 -9.25 -24.59 -7.43
C THR A 148 -10.43 -25.18 -8.18
N TRP A 149 -11.32 -24.31 -8.65
CA TRP A 149 -12.42 -24.63 -9.57
C TRP A 149 -12.26 -23.83 -10.87
N GLY A 150 -11.18 -24.13 -11.61
CA GLY A 150 -10.91 -23.51 -12.90
C GLY A 150 -10.40 -22.08 -12.81
N LEU A 151 -9.56 -21.78 -11.82
CA LEU A 151 -8.95 -20.47 -11.63
C LEU A 151 -8.09 -20.09 -12.83
N GLU A 152 -8.39 -18.94 -13.41
CA GLU A 152 -7.59 -18.29 -14.45
C GLU A 152 -7.18 -16.91 -13.96
N LEU A 153 -5.89 -16.64 -13.96
CA LEU A 153 -5.30 -15.38 -13.52
C LEU A 153 -4.77 -14.57 -14.70
N ASP A 154 -5.00 -13.28 -14.65
CA ASP A 154 -4.30 -12.30 -15.49
C ASP A 154 -3.07 -11.80 -14.70
N GLU A 155 -1.90 -12.16 -15.20
CA GLU A 155 -0.60 -11.80 -14.64
C GLU A 155 0.08 -10.67 -15.43
N SER A 156 -0.65 -9.96 -16.29
CA SER A 156 -0.10 -8.92 -17.17
C SER A 156 0.59 -7.80 -16.42
N MET A 157 0.12 -7.48 -15.21
CA MET A 157 0.75 -6.47 -14.35
C MET A 157 2.13 -6.89 -13.83
N LEU A 158 2.41 -8.20 -13.78
CA LEU A 158 3.66 -8.77 -13.29
C LEU A 158 4.63 -9.11 -14.43
N THR A 159 4.12 -9.72 -15.50
CA THR A 159 4.91 -10.24 -16.60
C THR A 159 4.97 -9.30 -17.80
N GLY A 160 4.01 -8.37 -17.91
CA GLY A 160 3.82 -7.52 -19.08
C GLY A 160 3.12 -8.24 -20.26
N GLU A 161 2.78 -9.52 -20.13
CA GLU A 161 2.10 -10.30 -21.14
C GLU A 161 0.60 -10.36 -20.87
N SER A 162 -0.21 -9.85 -21.80
CA SER A 162 -1.69 -9.86 -21.71
C SER A 162 -2.26 -11.25 -21.99
N ARG A 163 -1.92 -12.24 -21.17
CA ARG A 163 -2.37 -13.61 -21.33
C ARG A 163 -2.85 -14.15 -19.99
N THR A 164 -4.11 -14.63 -19.97
CA THR A 164 -4.63 -15.37 -18.81
C THR A 164 -3.98 -16.75 -18.73
N VAL A 165 -3.59 -17.14 -17.53
CA VAL A 165 -2.97 -18.43 -17.23
C VAL A 165 -3.92 -19.23 -16.34
N ARG A 166 -4.21 -20.47 -16.74
CA ARG A 166 -4.97 -21.39 -15.91
C ARG A 166 -4.05 -22.07 -14.89
N HIS A 167 -4.36 -21.90 -13.65
CA HIS A 167 -3.59 -22.44 -12.54
C HIS A 167 -4.15 -23.75 -11.98
N LYS A 168 -3.24 -24.58 -11.46
CA LYS A 168 -3.54 -25.88 -10.85
C LYS A 168 -3.18 -25.89 -9.36
N VAL A 169 -3.74 -26.85 -8.65
CA VAL A 169 -3.37 -27.12 -7.26
C VAL A 169 -1.85 -27.36 -7.15
N GLY A 170 -1.21 -26.73 -6.17
CA GLY A 170 0.22 -26.79 -5.93
C GLY A 170 1.04 -25.72 -6.64
N GLU A 171 0.46 -24.96 -7.58
CA GLU A 171 1.16 -23.85 -8.25
C GLU A 171 1.17 -22.60 -7.35
N GLN A 172 2.20 -21.78 -7.54
CA GLN A 172 2.31 -20.49 -6.86
C GLN A 172 1.53 -19.41 -7.60
N VAL A 173 0.98 -18.50 -6.84
CA VAL A 173 0.33 -17.27 -7.30
C VAL A 173 0.99 -16.07 -6.66
N TYR A 174 1.01 -14.96 -7.37
CA TYR A 174 1.72 -13.76 -6.94
C TYR A 174 0.77 -12.61 -6.70
N SER A 175 1.08 -11.81 -5.69
CA SER A 175 0.36 -10.58 -5.39
C SER A 175 0.29 -9.67 -6.61
N GLY A 176 -0.89 -9.13 -6.89
CA GLY A 176 -1.11 -8.25 -8.03
C GLY A 176 -1.74 -8.92 -9.25
N ALA A 177 -1.70 -10.27 -9.36
CA ALA A 177 -2.46 -11.00 -10.36
C ALA A 177 -3.97 -10.84 -10.13
N THR A 178 -4.77 -10.82 -11.19
CA THR A 178 -6.24 -10.66 -11.09
C THR A 178 -6.95 -11.93 -11.54
N ALA A 179 -7.87 -12.44 -10.73
CA ALA A 179 -8.70 -13.58 -11.11
C ALA A 179 -9.72 -13.16 -12.19
N VAL A 180 -9.61 -13.78 -13.36
CA VAL A 180 -10.51 -13.51 -14.50
C VAL A 180 -11.70 -14.44 -14.46
N SER A 181 -11.49 -15.70 -14.10
CA SER A 181 -12.53 -16.72 -13.99
C SER A 181 -12.18 -17.76 -12.94
N GLY A 182 -13.19 -18.51 -12.48
CA GLY A 182 -13.03 -19.56 -11.48
C GLY A 182 -12.82 -19.02 -10.06
N MET A 183 -12.33 -19.91 -9.22
CA MET A 183 -12.04 -19.67 -7.81
C MET A 183 -10.87 -20.57 -7.37
#